data_9c0cf873a4b72d5dc1573029bddd1a3c
#
_entry.id   9c0cf873a4b72d5dc1573029bddd1a3c
#
_cell.length_a   1.000
_cell.length_b   1.000
_cell.length_c   1.000
_cell.angle_alpha   90.00
_cell.angle_beta   90.00
_cell.angle_gamma   90.00
#
_symmetry.space_group_name_H-M   'P 1'
#
loop_
_entity.id
_entity.type
_entity.pdbx_description
1 polymer ?
#
loop_
_entity_poly.entity_id
_entity_poly.type
_entity_poly.pdbx_seq_one_letter_code
_entity_poly.pdbx_strand_id
1 'polypeptide(L)'
;MRRPAARQWALVALVGALVSTGAAAPPSAPTGGAPAKVPVAVGHGGAVSSVDADASAVGIAVLRSGGNAVDAAIATAAALGVTEPYSAGIGGGGYLVYYDAKTRRVHTIDGRETAPATADAGLFQENGVPIPFAEGQTSGRGVGVPGTPATWKSALDAWGSRPLGQLLRPAEKLARDGFVVDTTFRSQTELNQDRFKDFPATAKLFLPGGALPVVGSTFKNPDLAATYAELGRKGTGALYRGPIAEDIVRAVRKPPVDPAATRVVRSGDLTTGDLRAYATKRQAPTRVGYRGLDVYSMAPSSSGGTTVGEALNILERTDLGSLSEAQYLHRFIEASRISFADRGRWVGDPAAEDVPTRELLSQRFADSRACLVKPGQTLTSPLAPGDPRKPVPCAATGKAAPTTYEGENTTHLTVADRWGNVVSYTLTIESTGGSGITVPGRGFLLNNELTDFSFAPAAPGVPDPNLPGPGKRPRSSMAPTIVLEHGRPVLAVGSPGGATIITTVLQTLLGHLDRGLPLVDAIAAPRASQRNQTTTELEPGLWNSPVRAELEAIGQGFRQNPEIGAATGVQRLPDGRWLAAAETSRRGGGSAMVVNPHGRP
;
A
#
# COMPACT_ATOMS: atom_id res chain seq x y z
N MET A 1 -16.99 -41.09 -55.87
CA MET A 1 -16.25 -41.13 -57.13
C MET A 1 -14.96 -40.29 -56.99
N ARG A 2 -13.84 -40.95 -57.20
CA ARG A 2 -12.52 -40.48 -57.62
C ARG A 2 -11.72 -39.51 -56.69
N ARG A 3 -10.77 -40.07 -55.93
CA ARG A 3 -9.37 -39.62 -55.85
C ARG A 3 -8.70 -39.84 -57.27
N PRO A 4 -7.46 -39.42 -57.60
CA PRO A 4 -6.27 -39.07 -56.82
C PRO A 4 -5.36 -37.97 -57.47
N ALA A 5 -4.22 -37.59 -56.91
CA ALA A 5 -2.83 -37.85 -57.24
C ALA A 5 -1.93 -36.83 -56.50
N ALA A 6 -0.97 -37.07 -55.71
CA ALA A 6 0.33 -37.70 -55.66
C ALA A 6 1.40 -37.13 -56.62
N ARG A 7 2.58 -36.90 -56.02
CA ARG A 7 3.98 -36.78 -56.55
C ARG A 7 4.56 -35.35 -56.60
N GLN A 8 5.81 -35.03 -56.30
CA GLN A 8 7.07 -35.82 -56.22
C GLN A 8 8.15 -35.01 -55.51
N TRP A 9 9.00 -35.66 -54.83
CA TRP A 9 10.39 -35.66 -54.46
C TRP A 9 11.40 -34.85 -55.32
N ALA A 10 12.40 -34.22 -54.66
CA ALA A 10 13.81 -34.15 -55.03
C ALA A 10 14.62 -33.55 -53.86
N LEU A 11 15.45 -34.30 -53.17
CA LEU A 11 16.87 -34.59 -53.27
C LEU A 11 17.82 -33.46 -52.85
N VAL A 12 18.29 -33.55 -51.63
CA VAL A 12 19.63 -33.73 -51.07
C VAL A 12 20.82 -33.05 -51.78
N ALA A 13 21.49 -32.16 -51.05
CA ALA A 13 22.90 -31.92 -51.18
C ALA A 13 23.58 -31.82 -49.80
N LEU A 14 24.46 -32.78 -49.52
CA LEU A 14 25.39 -32.84 -48.39
C LEU A 14 26.47 -31.78 -48.57
N VAL A 15 26.73 -30.93 -47.55
CA VAL A 15 28.03 -30.24 -47.44
C VAL A 15 28.55 -30.46 -46.03
N GLY A 16 29.76 -30.93 -45.97
CA GLY A 16 30.42 -31.43 -44.79
C GLY A 16 30.68 -30.38 -43.70
N ALA A 17 30.53 -30.82 -42.47
CA ALA A 17 30.83 -30.08 -41.27
C ALA A 17 32.32 -30.15 -40.92
N LEU A 18 32.98 -29.03 -40.90
CA LEU A 18 34.23 -28.81 -40.15
C LEU A 18 33.86 -28.52 -38.69
N VAL A 19 34.13 -29.47 -37.82
CA VAL A 19 34.02 -29.29 -36.36
C VAL A 19 35.25 -28.47 -35.91
N SER A 20 35.03 -27.18 -35.63
CA SER A 20 35.96 -26.37 -34.84
C SER A 20 35.51 -26.45 -33.37
N THR A 21 36.30 -27.11 -32.53
CA THR A 21 36.18 -27.08 -31.06
C THR A 21 36.56 -25.70 -30.56
N GLY A 22 35.57 -24.79 -30.54
CA GLY A 22 35.68 -23.52 -29.83
C GLY A 22 35.50 -23.76 -28.34
N ALA A 23 36.55 -23.52 -27.55
CA ALA A 23 36.47 -23.47 -26.11
C ALA A 23 35.41 -22.40 -25.73
N ALA A 24 34.35 -22.81 -25.04
CA ALA A 24 33.35 -21.89 -24.48
C ALA A 24 34.05 -20.98 -23.49
N ALA A 25 34.05 -19.68 -23.76
CA ALA A 25 34.44 -18.68 -22.78
C ALA A 25 33.53 -18.80 -21.55
N PRO A 26 34.05 -18.62 -20.31
CA PRO A 26 33.23 -18.62 -19.12
C PRO A 26 32.19 -17.48 -19.24
N PRO A 27 30.96 -17.68 -18.72
CA PRO A 27 29.96 -16.64 -18.78
C PRO A 27 30.50 -15.39 -18.07
N SER A 28 30.53 -14.27 -18.81
CA SER A 28 30.85 -12.96 -18.26
C SER A 28 29.93 -12.67 -17.09
N ALA A 29 30.52 -12.25 -15.96
CA ALA A 29 29.76 -11.76 -14.82
C ALA A 29 28.74 -10.70 -15.27
N PRO A 30 27.51 -10.68 -14.73
CA PRO A 30 26.52 -9.70 -15.13
C PRO A 30 27.06 -8.29 -14.83
N THR A 31 27.19 -7.48 -15.85
CA THR A 31 27.35 -6.03 -15.73
C THR A 31 26.14 -5.50 -14.97
N GLY A 32 26.38 -4.93 -13.75
CA GLY A 32 25.36 -4.62 -12.77
C GLY A 32 24.33 -3.61 -13.25
N GLY A 33 23.24 -4.11 -13.82
CA GLY A 33 21.99 -3.39 -13.96
C GLY A 33 21.05 -3.70 -12.78
N ALA A 34 20.08 -2.83 -12.52
CA ALA A 34 19.03 -3.14 -11.55
C ALA A 34 18.35 -4.47 -11.91
N PRO A 35 17.95 -5.30 -10.92
CA PRO A 35 17.25 -6.54 -11.21
C PRO A 35 15.99 -6.27 -12.03
N ALA A 36 15.76 -7.08 -13.07
CA ALA A 36 14.59 -6.92 -13.92
C ALA A 36 13.30 -7.13 -13.10
N LYS A 37 12.37 -6.17 -13.17
CA LYS A 37 11.03 -6.30 -12.61
C LYS A 37 10.18 -7.18 -13.53
N VAL A 38 9.57 -8.22 -12.97
CA VAL A 38 8.73 -9.18 -13.71
C VAL A 38 7.34 -9.14 -13.10
N PRO A 39 6.31 -8.71 -13.84
CA PRO A 39 4.98 -8.47 -13.26
C PRO A 39 4.19 -9.76 -12.95
N VAL A 40 4.59 -10.91 -13.49
CA VAL A 40 3.90 -12.20 -13.24
C VAL A 40 4.90 -13.32 -13.04
N ALA A 41 4.64 -14.15 -12.03
CA ALA A 41 5.33 -15.41 -11.83
C ALA A 41 4.36 -16.50 -11.36
N VAL A 42 4.50 -17.73 -11.86
CA VAL A 42 3.67 -18.87 -11.48
C VAL A 42 4.55 -20.04 -11.05
N GLY A 43 4.20 -20.70 -9.94
CA GLY A 43 4.96 -21.84 -9.45
C GLY A 43 4.52 -22.38 -8.11
N HIS A 44 5.33 -23.26 -7.55
CA HIS A 44 5.08 -23.94 -6.27
C HIS A 44 5.96 -23.40 -5.14
N GLY A 45 5.63 -23.77 -3.90
CA GLY A 45 6.47 -23.55 -2.72
C GLY A 45 6.32 -22.19 -2.06
N GLY A 46 5.59 -21.27 -2.68
CA GLY A 46 5.31 -19.93 -2.18
C GLY A 46 5.55 -18.85 -3.22
N ALA A 47 5.08 -17.64 -2.91
CA ALA A 47 5.08 -16.48 -3.82
C ALA A 47 5.31 -15.19 -3.05
N VAL A 48 5.94 -14.21 -3.68
CA VAL A 48 6.12 -12.83 -3.19
C VAL A 48 5.81 -11.87 -4.31
N SER A 49 5.07 -10.82 -4.02
CA SER A 49 4.84 -9.70 -4.91
C SER A 49 5.04 -8.38 -4.17
N SER A 50 5.84 -7.49 -4.75
CA SER A 50 6.08 -6.13 -4.26
C SER A 50 6.39 -5.19 -5.43
N VAL A 51 6.61 -3.91 -5.15
CA VAL A 51 7.01 -2.91 -6.16
C VAL A 51 8.50 -2.99 -6.53
N ASP A 52 9.30 -3.75 -5.77
CA ASP A 52 10.76 -3.78 -5.90
C ASP A 52 11.32 -5.19 -6.06
N ALA A 53 12.28 -5.36 -6.97
CA ALA A 53 12.83 -6.67 -7.30
C ALA A 53 13.80 -7.20 -6.24
N ASP A 54 14.64 -6.36 -5.65
CA ASP A 54 15.55 -6.76 -4.59
C ASP A 54 14.77 -7.19 -3.34
N ALA A 55 13.71 -6.44 -3.00
CA ALA A 55 12.85 -6.77 -1.87
C ALA A 55 12.08 -8.08 -2.09
N SER A 56 11.52 -8.30 -3.29
CA SER A 56 10.86 -9.57 -3.64
C SER A 56 11.84 -10.74 -3.58
N ALA A 57 13.07 -10.56 -4.06
CA ALA A 57 14.12 -11.59 -4.00
C ALA A 57 14.50 -11.95 -2.58
N VAL A 58 14.58 -10.97 -1.65
CA VAL A 58 14.80 -11.21 -0.22
C VAL A 58 13.68 -12.09 0.34
N GLY A 59 12.42 -11.78 0.07
CA GLY A 59 11.28 -12.59 0.53
C GLY A 59 11.33 -14.03 0.01
N ILE A 60 11.62 -14.20 -1.28
CA ILE A 60 11.78 -15.54 -1.90
C ILE A 60 12.94 -16.31 -1.29
N ALA A 61 14.06 -15.67 -0.97
CA ALA A 61 15.18 -16.32 -0.32
C ALA A 61 14.81 -16.86 1.09
N VAL A 62 14.00 -16.10 1.83
CA VAL A 62 13.46 -16.54 3.12
C VAL A 62 12.55 -17.76 2.95
N LEU A 63 11.61 -17.74 2.00
CA LEU A 63 10.74 -18.89 1.72
C LEU A 63 11.54 -20.14 1.30
N ARG A 64 12.52 -19.97 0.41
CA ARG A 64 13.42 -21.07 -0.03
C ARG A 64 14.22 -21.68 1.09
N SER A 65 14.63 -20.87 2.07
CA SER A 65 15.35 -21.36 3.26
C SER A 65 14.43 -21.97 4.32
N GLY A 66 13.12 -22.10 4.05
CA GLY A 66 12.14 -22.72 4.92
C GLY A 66 11.51 -21.78 5.95
N GLY A 67 11.62 -20.45 5.78
CA GLY A 67 10.81 -19.47 6.49
C GLY A 67 9.35 -19.51 6.01
N ASN A 68 8.43 -19.04 6.85
CA ASN A 68 7.01 -18.95 6.52
C ASN A 68 6.63 -17.60 5.90
N ALA A 69 5.34 -17.41 5.58
CA ALA A 69 4.85 -16.18 4.95
C ALA A 69 5.10 -14.92 5.79
N VAL A 70 5.01 -15.02 7.12
CA VAL A 70 5.27 -13.90 8.04
C VAL A 70 6.75 -13.54 8.04
N ASP A 71 7.64 -14.54 8.12
CA ASP A 71 9.09 -14.32 8.06
C ASP A 71 9.49 -13.60 6.76
N ALA A 72 8.96 -14.11 5.62
CA ALA A 72 9.23 -13.53 4.31
C ALA A 72 8.66 -12.12 4.16
N ALA A 73 7.45 -11.86 4.66
CA ALA A 73 6.83 -10.54 4.61
C ALA A 73 7.65 -9.49 5.40
N ILE A 74 8.17 -9.85 6.58
CA ILE A 74 9.00 -8.95 7.38
C ILE A 74 10.35 -8.68 6.72
N ALA A 75 10.99 -9.71 6.17
CA ALA A 75 12.26 -9.53 5.45
C ALA A 75 12.08 -8.67 4.19
N THR A 76 10.98 -8.87 3.43
CA THR A 76 10.62 -8.04 2.28
C THR A 76 10.34 -6.60 2.71
N ALA A 77 9.58 -6.39 3.79
CA ALA A 77 9.28 -5.06 4.32
C ALA A 77 10.55 -4.31 4.78
N ALA A 78 11.49 -5.01 5.40
CA ALA A 78 12.77 -4.43 5.78
C ALA A 78 13.61 -4.05 4.56
N ALA A 79 13.61 -4.88 3.49
CA ALA A 79 14.29 -4.57 2.24
C ALA A 79 13.64 -3.37 1.53
N LEU A 80 12.29 -3.29 1.48
CA LEU A 80 11.58 -2.12 0.96
C LEU A 80 11.92 -0.83 1.71
N GLY A 81 12.19 -0.89 3.03
CA GLY A 81 12.68 0.27 3.79
C GLY A 81 14.06 0.75 3.35
N VAL A 82 14.81 -0.04 2.57
CA VAL A 82 16.08 0.32 1.96
C VAL A 82 15.90 0.80 0.52
N THR A 83 15.16 0.03 -0.30
CA THR A 83 15.03 0.27 -1.75
C THR A 83 13.91 1.25 -2.09
N GLU A 84 12.90 1.37 -1.22
CA GLU A 84 11.74 2.28 -1.32
C GLU A 84 11.63 3.22 -0.11
N PRO A 85 12.72 3.91 0.32
CA PRO A 85 12.76 4.66 1.58
C PRO A 85 11.79 5.85 1.61
N TYR A 86 11.30 6.27 0.44
CA TYR A 86 10.31 7.35 0.31
C TYR A 86 8.89 6.90 0.67
N SER A 87 8.64 5.59 0.64
CA SER A 87 7.31 4.99 0.80
C SER A 87 7.19 4.15 2.06
N ALA A 88 8.31 3.62 2.57
CA ALA A 88 8.33 2.66 3.66
C ALA A 88 9.56 2.82 4.55
N GLY A 89 9.54 2.18 5.71
CA GLY A 89 10.69 2.11 6.60
C GLY A 89 10.31 1.99 8.07
N ILE A 90 11.34 1.89 8.90
CA ILE A 90 11.19 1.75 10.36
C ILE A 90 10.75 3.04 11.06
N GLY A 91 10.79 4.17 10.35
CA GLY A 91 10.25 5.45 10.82
C GLY A 91 8.76 5.64 10.56
N GLY A 92 8.08 4.65 9.99
CA GLY A 92 6.67 4.65 9.64
C GLY A 92 5.84 3.58 10.32
N GLY A 93 4.68 3.24 9.75
CA GLY A 93 3.76 2.24 10.24
C GLY A 93 3.00 1.50 9.14
N GLY A 94 1.88 0.88 9.49
CA GLY A 94 1.07 0.17 8.51
C GLY A 94 0.16 -0.89 9.10
N TYR A 95 -0.45 -1.69 8.21
CA TYR A 95 -1.43 -2.70 8.55
C TYR A 95 -1.11 -4.04 7.90
N LEU A 96 -1.10 -5.09 8.71
CA LEU A 96 -0.84 -6.45 8.28
C LEU A 96 -2.09 -7.30 8.46
N VAL A 97 -2.53 -7.96 7.37
CA VAL A 97 -3.58 -8.98 7.37
C VAL A 97 -2.93 -10.32 7.07
N TYR A 98 -3.21 -11.29 7.91
CA TYR A 98 -2.59 -12.62 7.86
C TYR A 98 -3.64 -13.72 7.90
N TYR A 99 -3.61 -14.61 6.91
CA TYR A 99 -4.35 -15.86 6.95
C TYR A 99 -3.45 -16.98 7.47
N ASP A 100 -3.87 -17.60 8.58
CA ASP A 100 -3.24 -18.78 9.17
C ASP A 100 -3.89 -20.06 8.60
N ALA A 101 -3.16 -20.77 7.78
CA ALA A 101 -3.62 -22.00 7.15
C ALA A 101 -3.92 -23.13 8.15
N LYS A 102 -3.23 -23.16 9.29
CA LYS A 102 -3.43 -24.16 10.34
C LYS A 102 -4.77 -23.99 11.05
N THR A 103 -5.12 -22.75 11.39
CA THR A 103 -6.37 -22.42 12.11
C THR A 103 -7.50 -22.04 11.16
N ARG A 104 -7.21 -21.76 9.88
CA ARG A 104 -8.12 -21.21 8.86
C ARG A 104 -8.77 -19.89 9.30
N ARG A 105 -8.00 -19.05 9.99
CA ARG A 105 -8.46 -17.75 10.48
C ARG A 105 -7.65 -16.62 9.86
N VAL A 106 -8.34 -15.50 9.67
CA VAL A 106 -7.70 -14.23 9.29
C VAL A 106 -7.45 -13.42 10.56
N HIS A 107 -6.25 -12.92 10.69
CA HIS A 107 -5.77 -12.07 11.79
C HIS A 107 -5.30 -10.74 11.24
N THR A 108 -5.33 -9.69 12.09
CA THR A 108 -4.84 -8.37 11.72
C THR A 108 -3.92 -7.79 12.79
N ILE A 109 -2.98 -6.97 12.34
CA ILE A 109 -2.16 -6.13 13.21
C ILE A 109 -2.30 -4.69 12.71
N ASP A 110 -2.79 -3.82 13.59
CA ASP A 110 -2.76 -2.38 13.42
C ASP A 110 -1.45 -1.84 14.02
N GLY A 111 -0.55 -1.46 13.15
CA GLY A 111 0.71 -0.79 13.44
C GLY A 111 0.73 0.66 12.97
N ARG A 112 -0.45 1.31 12.90
CA ARG A 112 -0.59 2.73 12.57
C ARG A 112 0.12 3.57 13.62
N GLU A 113 0.69 4.66 13.20
CA GLU A 113 1.33 5.65 14.07
C GLU A 113 0.32 6.26 15.04
N THR A 114 0.80 6.67 16.20
CA THR A 114 -0.01 7.38 17.19
C THR A 114 0.45 8.81 17.38
N ALA A 115 -0.50 9.70 17.62
CA ALA A 115 -0.23 11.06 18.07
C ALA A 115 0.44 11.04 19.46
N PRO A 116 1.22 12.07 19.84
CA PRO A 116 1.74 12.22 21.20
C PRO A 116 0.60 12.34 22.21
N ALA A 117 0.88 11.99 23.48
CA ALA A 117 -0.10 12.10 24.55
C ALA A 117 -0.59 13.53 24.82
N THR A 118 0.12 14.53 24.35
CA THR A 118 -0.23 15.96 24.46
C THR A 118 -1.08 16.47 23.29
N ALA A 119 -1.33 15.65 22.27
CA ALA A 119 -2.10 16.08 21.10
C ALA A 119 -3.56 16.38 21.46
N ASP A 120 -4.09 17.43 20.86
CA ASP A 120 -5.50 17.80 20.91
C ASP A 120 -6.04 18.12 19.51
N ALA A 121 -7.31 18.51 19.40
CA ALA A 121 -7.93 18.84 18.12
C ALA A 121 -7.31 20.06 17.41
N GLY A 122 -6.51 20.85 18.11
CA GLY A 122 -5.78 22.01 17.58
C GLY A 122 -4.35 21.69 17.10
N LEU A 123 -3.93 20.41 17.09
CA LEU A 123 -2.56 19.99 16.73
C LEU A 123 -2.01 20.69 15.47
N PHE A 124 -2.86 20.88 14.46
CA PHE A 124 -2.50 21.53 13.20
C PHE A 124 -3.10 22.93 13.05
N GLN A 125 -3.34 23.63 14.18
CA GLN A 125 -3.86 24.99 14.16
C GLN A 125 -2.95 25.95 14.91
N GLU A 126 -2.94 27.21 14.47
CA GLU A 126 -2.30 28.34 15.15
C GLU A 126 -3.34 29.47 15.24
N ASN A 127 -3.61 29.93 16.46
CA ASN A 127 -4.68 30.91 16.74
C ASN A 127 -6.07 30.49 16.19
N GLY A 128 -6.38 29.18 16.22
CA GLY A 128 -7.62 28.63 15.70
C GLY A 128 -7.74 28.52 14.17
N VAL A 129 -6.64 28.76 13.45
CA VAL A 129 -6.58 28.67 11.98
C VAL A 129 -5.70 27.48 11.58
N PRO A 130 -6.17 26.59 10.70
CA PRO A 130 -5.35 25.49 10.19
C PRO A 130 -4.07 26.01 9.51
N ILE A 131 -2.94 25.39 9.83
CA ILE A 131 -1.68 25.66 9.12
C ILE A 131 -1.74 25.05 7.70
N PRO A 132 -0.95 25.56 6.75
CA PRO A 132 -0.82 24.94 5.42
C PRO A 132 -0.37 23.48 5.54
N PHE A 133 -0.95 22.59 4.73
CA PHE A 133 -0.60 21.16 4.74
C PHE A 133 0.90 20.92 4.61
N ALA A 134 1.57 21.60 3.67
CA ALA A 134 3.01 21.48 3.43
C ALA A 134 3.86 21.83 4.67
N GLU A 135 3.37 22.70 5.55
CA GLU A 135 4.05 23.08 6.79
C GLU A 135 3.77 22.08 7.92
N GLY A 136 2.64 21.39 7.89
CA GLY A 136 2.38 20.21 8.73
C GLY A 136 3.22 19.01 8.29
N GLN A 137 3.26 18.75 6.98
CA GLN A 137 3.99 17.65 6.36
C GLN A 137 5.49 17.71 6.67
N THR A 138 6.14 18.86 6.42
CA THR A 138 7.58 19.02 6.59
C THR A 138 7.90 19.64 7.94
N SER A 139 7.59 18.90 9.01
CA SER A 139 7.79 19.36 10.39
C SER A 139 7.87 18.18 11.36
N GLY A 140 8.38 18.44 12.58
CA GLY A 140 8.26 17.49 13.69
C GLY A 140 6.80 17.30 14.15
N ARG A 141 5.92 18.27 13.90
CA ARG A 141 4.50 18.24 14.29
C ARG A 141 3.71 17.15 13.56
N GLY A 142 4.08 16.85 12.30
CA GLY A 142 3.47 15.79 11.50
C GLY A 142 3.90 14.37 11.89
N VAL A 143 4.95 14.22 12.70
CA VAL A 143 5.54 12.91 13.00
C VAL A 143 4.76 12.19 14.09
N GLY A 144 4.22 11.02 13.76
CA GLY A 144 3.64 10.08 14.73
C GLY A 144 4.66 9.07 15.25
N VAL A 145 4.33 8.39 16.35
CA VAL A 145 5.15 7.30 16.89
C VAL A 145 5.23 6.16 15.89
N PRO A 146 6.42 5.78 15.41
CA PRO A 146 6.57 4.73 14.40
C PRO A 146 6.03 3.38 14.84
N GLY A 147 5.28 2.69 13.98
CA GLY A 147 4.64 1.42 14.28
C GLY A 147 5.27 0.20 13.62
N THR A 148 6.05 0.39 12.55
CA THR A 148 6.59 -0.71 11.73
C THR A 148 7.39 -1.75 12.55
N PRO A 149 8.38 -1.39 13.40
CA PRO A 149 9.12 -2.41 14.16
C PRO A 149 8.26 -3.14 15.20
N ALA A 150 7.27 -2.47 15.81
CA ALA A 150 6.34 -3.12 16.73
C ALA A 150 5.41 -4.11 15.98
N THR A 151 5.01 -3.78 14.74
CA THR A 151 4.26 -4.69 13.87
C THR A 151 5.07 -5.96 13.58
N TRP A 152 6.35 -5.82 13.24
CA TRP A 152 7.25 -6.95 13.02
C TRP A 152 7.35 -7.84 14.26
N LYS A 153 7.56 -7.22 15.43
CA LYS A 153 7.60 -7.98 16.69
C LYS A 153 6.29 -8.73 16.94
N SER A 154 5.15 -8.03 16.83
CA SER A 154 3.85 -8.62 17.08
C SER A 154 3.55 -9.80 16.14
N ALA A 155 3.94 -9.70 14.87
CA ALA A 155 3.77 -10.76 13.88
C ALA A 155 4.71 -11.93 14.13
N LEU A 156 6.00 -11.67 14.40
CA LEU A 156 6.99 -12.72 14.67
C LEU A 156 6.70 -13.48 15.96
N ASP A 157 6.34 -12.78 17.04
CA ASP A 157 5.98 -13.42 18.31
C ASP A 157 4.78 -14.35 18.18
N ALA A 158 3.85 -14.03 17.25
CA ALA A 158 2.62 -14.80 17.09
C ALA A 158 2.77 -15.96 16.10
N TRP A 159 3.46 -15.72 14.98
CA TRP A 159 3.42 -16.60 13.82
C TRP A 159 4.77 -16.79 13.14
N GLY A 160 5.81 -16.05 13.53
CA GLY A 160 7.14 -16.18 12.96
C GLY A 160 7.81 -17.50 13.29
N SER A 161 8.73 -17.93 12.45
CA SER A 161 9.54 -19.13 12.64
C SER A 161 11.05 -18.84 12.67
N ARG A 162 11.46 -17.61 12.39
CA ARG A 162 12.86 -17.17 12.31
C ARG A 162 13.12 -15.99 13.23
N PRO A 163 14.33 -15.91 13.82
CA PRO A 163 14.72 -14.76 14.63
C PRO A 163 14.79 -13.47 13.78
N LEU A 164 14.35 -12.34 14.34
CA LEU A 164 14.39 -11.03 13.68
C LEU A 164 15.77 -10.72 13.07
N GLY A 165 16.85 -10.96 13.80
CA GLY A 165 18.21 -10.68 13.31
C GLY A 165 18.59 -11.46 12.06
N GLN A 166 18.03 -12.67 11.85
CA GLN A 166 18.22 -13.42 10.61
C GLN A 166 17.45 -12.76 9.46
N LEU A 167 16.24 -12.28 9.71
CA LEU A 167 15.36 -11.68 8.71
C LEU A 167 15.83 -10.28 8.28
N LEU A 168 16.51 -9.54 9.17
CA LEU A 168 17.04 -8.20 8.86
C LEU A 168 18.38 -8.22 8.10
N ARG A 169 19.17 -9.32 8.18
CA ARG A 169 20.49 -9.41 7.51
C ARG A 169 20.49 -9.08 6.02
N PRO A 170 19.50 -9.54 5.19
CA PRO A 170 19.47 -9.16 3.78
C PRO A 170 19.29 -7.66 3.58
N ALA A 171 18.39 -7.03 4.33
CA ALA A 171 18.16 -5.59 4.28
C ALA A 171 19.38 -4.79 4.81
N GLU A 172 20.01 -5.25 5.88
CA GLU A 172 21.30 -4.70 6.36
C GLU A 172 22.34 -4.74 5.26
N LYS A 173 22.48 -5.88 4.56
CA LYS A 173 23.41 -6.04 3.44
C LYS A 173 23.09 -5.08 2.30
N LEU A 174 21.83 -4.99 1.88
CA LEU A 174 21.38 -4.03 0.84
C LEU A 174 21.72 -2.59 1.22
N ALA A 175 21.47 -2.20 2.45
CA ALA A 175 21.78 -0.84 2.92
C ALA A 175 23.30 -0.56 2.94
N ARG A 176 24.11 -1.53 3.36
CA ARG A 176 25.58 -1.40 3.45
C ARG A 176 26.28 -1.45 2.09
N ASP A 177 25.95 -2.48 1.31
CA ASP A 177 26.65 -2.76 0.05
C ASP A 177 26.05 -1.95 -1.10
N GLY A 178 24.78 -1.58 -0.97
CA GLY A 178 24.01 -0.75 -1.89
C GLY A 178 23.15 -1.57 -2.87
N PHE A 179 22.29 -0.84 -3.56
CA PHE A 179 21.47 -1.32 -4.67
C PHE A 179 21.59 -0.35 -5.86
N VAL A 180 21.14 -0.76 -7.03
CA VAL A 180 21.23 0.05 -8.25
C VAL A 180 20.05 1.04 -8.29
N VAL A 181 20.35 2.32 -8.41
CA VAL A 181 19.36 3.40 -8.58
C VAL A 181 18.58 3.19 -9.87
N ASP A 182 17.28 3.03 -9.77
CA ASP A 182 16.37 3.01 -10.91
C ASP A 182 15.75 4.39 -11.17
N THR A 183 14.93 4.50 -12.22
CA THR A 183 14.23 5.75 -12.58
C THR A 183 13.24 6.18 -11.51
N THR A 184 12.58 5.23 -10.83
CA THR A 184 11.60 5.50 -9.78
C THR A 184 12.28 6.11 -8.56
N PHE A 185 13.38 5.52 -8.09
CA PHE A 185 14.17 6.07 -6.98
C PHE A 185 14.64 7.50 -7.27
N ARG A 186 15.17 7.74 -8.48
CA ARG A 186 15.60 9.06 -8.90
C ARG A 186 14.45 10.07 -8.93
N SER A 187 13.32 9.73 -9.56
CA SER A 187 12.17 10.64 -9.68
C SER A 187 11.56 10.96 -8.31
N GLN A 188 11.48 9.99 -7.40
CA GLN A 188 11.03 10.23 -6.03
C GLN A 188 12.00 11.13 -5.24
N THR A 189 13.32 11.03 -5.49
CA THR A 189 14.30 11.97 -4.93
C THR A 189 14.07 13.38 -5.48
N GLU A 190 13.84 13.50 -6.79
CA GLU A 190 13.60 14.77 -7.46
C GLU A 190 12.34 15.48 -6.93
N LEU A 191 11.25 14.75 -6.75
CA LEU A 191 10.01 15.27 -6.13
C LEU A 191 10.23 15.85 -4.73
N ASN A 192 11.24 15.35 -4.01
CA ASN A 192 11.55 15.75 -2.65
C ASN A 192 12.76 16.71 -2.55
N GLN A 193 13.45 16.98 -3.65
CA GLN A 193 14.72 17.71 -3.65
C GLN A 193 14.63 19.03 -2.88
N ASP A 194 13.58 19.81 -3.10
CA ASP A 194 13.40 21.13 -2.48
C ASP A 194 13.24 21.11 -0.97
N ARG A 195 12.70 20.04 -0.39
CA ARG A 195 12.61 19.93 1.07
C ARG A 195 13.75 19.10 1.67
N PHE A 196 14.34 18.17 0.92
CA PHE A 196 15.46 17.35 1.41
C PHE A 196 16.75 18.18 1.60
N LYS A 197 16.98 19.21 0.78
CA LYS A 197 18.12 20.13 0.92
C LYS A 197 18.10 20.89 2.25
N ASP A 198 16.90 21.10 2.82
CA ASP A 198 16.73 21.86 4.06
C ASP A 198 17.15 21.07 5.32
N PHE A 199 17.42 19.76 5.19
CA PHE A 199 17.82 18.87 6.29
C PHE A 199 19.20 18.24 6.02
N PRO A 200 20.28 18.67 6.69
CA PRO A 200 21.65 18.23 6.37
C PRO A 200 21.86 16.72 6.31
N ALA A 201 21.26 15.95 7.24
CA ALA A 201 21.36 14.47 7.23
C ALA A 201 20.65 13.87 6.00
N THR A 202 19.49 14.40 5.62
CA THR A 202 18.73 13.97 4.45
C THR A 202 19.43 14.37 3.15
N ALA A 203 19.90 15.60 3.07
CA ALA A 203 20.66 16.10 1.92
C ALA A 203 21.93 15.28 1.68
N LYS A 204 22.70 15.01 2.75
CA LYS A 204 23.91 14.17 2.68
C LYS A 204 23.61 12.77 2.12
N LEU A 205 22.48 12.17 2.50
CA LEU A 205 22.11 10.82 2.09
C LEU A 205 21.54 10.77 0.67
N PHE A 206 20.54 11.60 0.37
CA PHE A 206 19.76 11.52 -0.87
C PHE A 206 20.22 12.47 -1.97
N LEU A 207 20.97 13.51 -1.64
CA LEU A 207 21.49 14.54 -2.55
C LEU A 207 23.02 14.70 -2.40
N PRO A 208 23.81 13.63 -2.58
CA PRO A 208 25.26 13.68 -2.37
C PRO A 208 25.88 14.74 -3.29
N GLY A 209 26.62 15.72 -2.70
CA GLY A 209 27.14 16.87 -3.43
C GLY A 209 26.09 17.84 -3.96
N GLY A 210 24.84 17.78 -3.45
CA GLY A 210 23.72 18.61 -3.89
C GLY A 210 23.02 18.13 -5.17
N ALA A 211 23.42 16.96 -5.71
CA ALA A 211 22.92 16.41 -6.97
C ALA A 211 21.97 15.22 -6.75
N LEU A 212 21.06 15.03 -7.72
CA LEU A 212 20.19 13.85 -7.76
C LEU A 212 21.00 12.57 -8.03
N PRO A 213 20.61 11.43 -7.44
CA PRO A 213 21.22 10.13 -7.74
C PRO A 213 21.16 9.81 -9.24
N VAL A 214 22.25 9.30 -9.79
CA VAL A 214 22.34 8.92 -11.21
C VAL A 214 21.74 7.52 -11.40
N VAL A 215 20.81 7.36 -12.33
CA VAL A 215 20.26 6.04 -12.70
C VAL A 215 21.39 5.11 -13.14
N GLY A 216 21.40 3.89 -12.60
CA GLY A 216 22.48 2.92 -12.81
C GLY A 216 23.63 3.03 -11.81
N SER A 217 23.70 4.10 -11.00
CA SER A 217 24.68 4.18 -9.90
C SER A 217 24.26 3.34 -8.70
N THR A 218 25.18 3.12 -7.76
CA THR A 218 24.90 2.41 -6.52
C THR A 218 24.57 3.38 -5.40
N PHE A 219 23.39 3.22 -4.80
CA PHE A 219 23.00 3.95 -3.59
C PHE A 219 23.31 3.11 -2.35
N LYS A 220 23.91 3.73 -1.31
CA LYS A 220 24.26 3.09 -0.05
C LYS A 220 23.76 3.89 1.14
N ASN A 221 23.36 3.19 2.20
CA ASN A 221 22.91 3.80 3.44
C ASN A 221 23.55 3.07 4.66
N PRO A 222 24.82 3.37 4.98
CA PRO A 222 25.53 2.69 6.06
C PRO A 222 24.91 2.94 7.44
N ASP A 223 24.29 4.11 7.66
CA ASP A 223 23.63 4.42 8.92
C ASP A 223 22.40 3.54 9.15
N LEU A 224 21.60 3.28 8.11
CA LEU A 224 20.48 2.35 8.17
C LEU A 224 20.97 0.90 8.36
N ALA A 225 22.05 0.51 7.70
CA ALA A 225 22.67 -0.80 7.92
C ALA A 225 23.06 -1.01 9.40
N ALA A 226 23.68 -0.02 10.01
CA ALA A 226 24.04 -0.05 11.44
C ALA A 226 22.79 -0.13 12.33
N THR A 227 21.73 0.61 11.98
CA THR A 227 20.45 0.59 12.71
C THR A 227 19.77 -0.79 12.59
N TYR A 228 19.71 -1.41 11.41
CA TYR A 228 19.19 -2.77 11.25
C TYR A 228 20.02 -3.82 12.01
N ALA A 229 21.35 -3.70 11.99
CA ALA A 229 22.22 -4.56 12.80
C ALA A 229 21.93 -4.40 14.30
N GLU A 230 21.69 -3.19 14.79
CA GLU A 230 21.33 -2.94 16.19
C GLU A 230 19.97 -3.57 16.53
N LEU A 231 18.93 -3.35 15.70
CA LEU A 231 17.61 -3.97 15.88
C LEU A 231 17.69 -5.51 15.80
N GLY A 232 18.51 -6.05 14.91
CA GLY A 232 18.74 -7.49 14.80
C GLY A 232 19.35 -8.13 16.05
N ARG A 233 20.22 -7.41 16.75
CA ARG A 233 20.87 -7.87 17.99
C ARG A 233 20.02 -7.65 19.24
N LYS A 234 19.37 -6.48 19.36
CA LYS A 234 18.66 -6.03 20.57
C LYS A 234 17.15 -6.23 20.51
N GLY A 235 16.62 -6.62 19.33
CA GLY A 235 15.18 -6.67 19.05
C GLY A 235 14.61 -5.30 18.73
N THR A 236 13.37 -5.28 18.24
CA THR A 236 12.68 -4.05 17.81
C THR A 236 12.43 -3.06 18.94
N GLY A 237 12.45 -3.53 20.20
CA GLY A 237 12.34 -2.68 21.39
C GLY A 237 13.42 -1.60 21.48
N ALA A 238 14.56 -1.76 20.79
CA ALA A 238 15.64 -0.77 20.75
C ALA A 238 15.21 0.53 20.03
N LEU A 239 14.20 0.49 19.14
CA LEU A 239 13.65 1.70 18.53
C LEU A 239 12.81 2.51 19.52
N TYR A 240 12.15 1.84 20.47
CA TYR A 240 11.21 2.48 21.41
C TYR A 240 11.84 2.87 22.73
N ARG A 241 13.06 2.43 22.99
CA ARG A 241 13.80 2.65 24.25
C ARG A 241 15.30 2.84 23.99
N GLY A 242 15.90 3.75 24.73
CA GLY A 242 17.34 4.03 24.64
C GLY A 242 17.71 4.95 23.49
N PRO A 243 18.95 4.87 22.95
CA PRO A 243 19.53 5.90 22.08
C PRO A 243 18.74 6.17 20.80
N ILE A 244 18.15 5.14 20.14
CA ILE A 244 17.38 5.36 18.92
C ILE A 244 16.11 6.17 19.23
N ALA A 245 15.40 5.85 20.33
CA ALA A 245 14.24 6.62 20.77
C ALA A 245 14.59 8.08 21.07
N GLU A 246 15.72 8.31 21.76
CA GLU A 246 16.21 9.65 22.08
C GLU A 246 16.55 10.45 20.81
N ASP A 247 17.16 9.81 19.82
CA ASP A 247 17.51 10.43 18.54
C ASP A 247 16.24 10.79 17.73
N ILE A 248 15.22 9.93 17.72
CA ILE A 248 13.90 10.22 17.12
C ILE A 248 13.27 11.44 17.80
N VAL A 249 13.16 11.41 19.13
CA VAL A 249 12.55 12.51 19.90
C VAL A 249 13.31 13.82 19.67
N ARG A 250 14.65 13.79 19.64
CA ARG A 250 15.46 14.96 19.35
C ARG A 250 15.16 15.52 17.96
N ALA A 251 15.11 14.65 16.93
CA ALA A 251 14.82 15.05 15.56
C ALA A 251 13.41 15.62 15.39
N VAL A 252 12.44 15.15 16.17
CA VAL A 252 11.05 15.64 16.16
C VAL A 252 10.93 16.97 16.91
N ARG A 253 11.47 17.06 18.12
CA ARG A 253 11.32 18.24 18.98
C ARG A 253 12.24 19.41 18.57
N LYS A 254 13.36 19.10 17.94
CA LYS A 254 14.29 20.06 17.37
C LYS A 254 14.72 19.58 16.00
N PRO A 255 13.85 19.75 14.98
CA PRO A 255 14.19 19.33 13.62
C PRO A 255 15.55 19.88 13.20
N PRO A 256 16.43 19.04 12.64
CA PRO A 256 17.78 19.44 12.26
C PRO A 256 17.76 20.18 10.91
N VAL A 257 17.23 21.41 10.92
CA VAL A 257 17.08 22.27 9.74
C VAL A 257 18.41 22.97 9.46
N ASP A 258 18.77 23.09 8.18
CA ASP A 258 19.90 23.92 7.75
C ASP A 258 19.64 25.39 8.12
N PRO A 259 20.58 26.10 8.77
CA PRO A 259 20.39 27.50 9.11
C PRO A 259 20.10 28.43 7.93
N ALA A 260 20.47 28.03 6.70
CA ALA A 260 20.19 28.78 5.49
C ALA A 260 18.79 28.49 4.89
N ALA A 261 18.07 27.48 5.42
CA ALA A 261 16.73 27.17 4.95
C ALA A 261 15.72 28.26 5.33
N THR A 262 14.84 28.57 4.39
CA THR A 262 13.76 29.56 4.59
C THR A 262 12.40 28.91 4.91
N ARG A 263 12.34 27.56 4.87
CA ARG A 263 11.13 26.81 5.15
C ARG A 263 10.71 26.94 6.60
N VAL A 264 9.41 27.12 6.84
CA VAL A 264 8.84 27.03 8.18
C VAL A 264 8.78 25.57 8.59
N VAL A 265 9.62 25.17 9.56
CA VAL A 265 9.65 23.79 10.10
C VAL A 265 9.32 23.86 11.58
N ARG A 266 8.16 23.29 11.94
CA ARG A 266 7.66 23.30 13.33
C ARG A 266 8.22 22.13 14.14
N SER A 267 8.48 22.37 15.41
CA SER A 267 8.75 21.32 16.39
C SER A 267 7.51 20.44 16.60
N GLY A 268 7.74 19.17 16.88
CA GLY A 268 6.70 18.26 17.35
C GLY A 268 6.84 17.98 18.84
N ASP A 269 5.83 17.31 19.42
CA ASP A 269 5.71 17.12 20.87
C ASP A 269 5.99 15.69 21.33
N LEU A 270 6.43 14.78 20.43
CA LEU A 270 6.77 13.41 20.79
C LEU A 270 7.79 13.36 21.93
N THR A 271 7.57 12.43 22.84
CA THR A 271 8.46 12.14 23.98
C THR A 271 8.93 10.70 23.95
N THR A 272 10.00 10.38 24.69
CA THR A 272 10.39 8.99 24.92
C THR A 272 9.34 8.20 25.69
N GLY A 273 8.42 8.89 26.38
CA GLY A 273 7.24 8.31 27.02
C GLY A 273 6.25 7.76 26.00
N ASP A 274 5.97 8.53 24.94
CA ASP A 274 5.07 8.12 23.86
C ASP A 274 5.63 6.91 23.11
N LEU A 275 6.93 6.92 22.79
CA LEU A 275 7.58 5.77 22.16
C LEU A 275 7.48 4.53 23.06
N ARG A 276 7.77 4.64 24.36
CA ARG A 276 7.70 3.50 25.30
C ARG A 276 6.30 2.95 25.48
N ALA A 277 5.28 3.81 25.38
CA ALA A 277 3.87 3.45 25.54
C ALA A 277 3.27 2.82 24.27
N TYR A 278 3.95 2.98 23.12
CA TYR A 278 3.41 2.48 21.84
C TYR A 278 3.24 0.96 21.85
N ALA A 279 2.07 0.53 21.41
CA ALA A 279 1.75 -0.87 21.17
C ALA A 279 0.88 -1.02 19.92
N THR A 280 1.13 -2.07 19.15
CA THR A 280 0.24 -2.48 18.07
C THR A 280 -1.09 -3.00 18.62
N LYS A 281 -2.16 -2.90 17.84
CA LYS A 281 -3.45 -3.50 18.19
C LYS A 281 -3.68 -4.75 17.35
N ARG A 282 -4.09 -5.85 17.97
CA ARG A 282 -4.67 -7.00 17.30
C ARG A 282 -6.18 -6.87 17.41
N GLN A 283 -6.86 -6.92 16.27
CA GLN A 283 -8.30 -6.77 16.22
C GLN A 283 -8.90 -7.75 15.20
N ALA A 284 -10.22 -7.93 15.26
CA ALA A 284 -10.90 -8.71 14.24
C ALA A 284 -10.82 -7.99 12.89
N PRO A 285 -10.58 -8.72 11.78
CA PRO A 285 -10.66 -8.13 10.44
C PRO A 285 -12.09 -7.68 10.14
N THR A 286 -12.25 -6.75 9.19
CA THR A 286 -13.52 -6.60 8.48
C THR A 286 -13.79 -7.85 7.65
N ARG A 287 -15.08 -8.21 7.48
CA ARG A 287 -15.51 -9.31 6.64
C ARG A 287 -16.83 -8.96 5.97
N VAL A 288 -16.90 -9.17 4.66
CA VAL A 288 -18.14 -9.15 3.88
C VAL A 288 -18.19 -10.38 2.97
N GLY A 289 -19.41 -10.86 2.68
CA GLY A 289 -19.63 -11.83 1.62
C GLY A 289 -19.74 -11.10 0.28
N TYR A 290 -19.08 -11.59 -0.77
CA TYR A 290 -19.20 -11.06 -2.12
C TYR A 290 -19.10 -12.19 -3.15
N ARG A 291 -20.13 -12.38 -3.97
CA ARG A 291 -20.20 -13.46 -4.98
C ARG A 291 -19.92 -14.86 -4.41
N GLY A 292 -20.36 -15.12 -3.19
CA GLY A 292 -20.12 -16.40 -2.50
C GLY A 292 -18.72 -16.53 -1.87
N LEU A 293 -17.89 -15.52 -1.99
CA LEU A 293 -16.56 -15.44 -1.39
C LEU A 293 -16.60 -14.63 -0.09
N ASP A 294 -15.64 -14.87 0.80
CA ASP A 294 -15.41 -14.08 2.01
C ASP A 294 -14.27 -13.09 1.75
N VAL A 295 -14.54 -11.79 1.77
CA VAL A 295 -13.55 -10.73 1.61
C VAL A 295 -13.17 -10.17 2.98
N TYR A 296 -11.91 -10.34 3.37
CA TYR A 296 -11.34 -9.86 4.62
C TYR A 296 -10.38 -8.71 4.37
N SER A 297 -10.44 -7.69 5.20
CA SER A 297 -9.51 -6.57 5.15
C SER A 297 -9.30 -5.95 6.54
N MET A 298 -8.57 -4.82 6.60
CA MET A 298 -8.25 -4.14 7.84
C MET A 298 -9.46 -3.38 8.39
N ALA A 299 -9.67 -3.52 9.69
CA ALA A 299 -10.68 -2.75 10.43
C ALA A 299 -10.15 -1.34 10.81
N PRO A 300 -11.01 -0.39 11.22
CA PRO A 300 -10.59 0.90 11.75
C PRO A 300 -9.56 0.77 12.90
N SER A 301 -8.53 1.61 12.95
CA SER A 301 -8.32 2.96 12.36
C SER A 301 -8.17 2.99 10.82
N SER A 302 -7.90 1.88 10.12
CA SER A 302 -8.03 1.89 8.67
C SER A 302 -9.51 1.93 8.26
N SER A 303 -9.83 2.81 7.32
CA SER A 303 -11.12 2.83 6.65
C SER A 303 -11.17 1.92 5.43
N GLY A 304 -10.01 1.35 5.03
CA GLY A 304 -9.90 0.57 3.80
C GLY A 304 -10.89 -0.58 3.75
N GLY A 305 -10.89 -1.42 4.80
CA GLY A 305 -11.78 -2.59 4.83
C GLY A 305 -13.26 -2.25 4.97
N THR A 306 -13.62 -1.17 5.67
CA THR A 306 -15.02 -0.74 5.78
C THR A 306 -15.53 -0.17 4.46
N THR A 307 -14.74 0.68 3.79
CA THR A 307 -15.16 1.38 2.58
C THR A 307 -15.20 0.43 1.36
N VAL A 308 -14.19 -0.44 1.21
CA VAL A 308 -14.21 -1.51 0.19
C VAL A 308 -15.38 -2.47 0.44
N GLY A 309 -15.57 -2.90 1.71
CA GLY A 309 -16.65 -3.83 2.06
C GLY A 309 -18.04 -3.25 1.82
N GLU A 310 -18.28 -1.98 2.16
CA GLU A 310 -19.54 -1.30 1.87
C GLU A 310 -19.79 -1.18 0.36
N ALA A 311 -18.78 -0.78 -0.41
CA ALA A 311 -18.89 -0.69 -1.86
C ALA A 311 -19.21 -2.05 -2.51
N LEU A 312 -18.56 -3.14 -2.05
CA LEU A 312 -18.86 -4.50 -2.50
C LEU A 312 -20.31 -4.88 -2.16
N ASN A 313 -20.78 -4.61 -0.93
CA ASN A 313 -22.16 -4.90 -0.54
C ASN A 313 -23.19 -4.09 -1.35
N ILE A 314 -22.90 -2.82 -1.72
CA ILE A 314 -23.74 -2.01 -2.61
C ILE A 314 -23.84 -2.66 -3.99
N LEU A 315 -22.74 -3.23 -4.49
CA LEU A 315 -22.65 -3.83 -5.82
C LEU A 315 -23.11 -5.29 -5.88
N GLU A 316 -23.27 -5.98 -4.74
CA GLU A 316 -23.55 -7.42 -4.64
C GLU A 316 -24.75 -7.86 -5.47
N ARG A 317 -25.81 -7.03 -5.55
CA ARG A 317 -27.04 -7.37 -6.27
C ARG A 317 -27.02 -7.01 -7.75
N THR A 318 -25.91 -6.46 -8.27
CA THR A 318 -25.76 -6.07 -9.68
C THR A 318 -24.86 -7.06 -10.39
N ASP A 319 -25.32 -7.66 -11.48
CA ASP A 319 -24.46 -8.47 -12.36
C ASP A 319 -23.55 -7.55 -13.18
N LEU A 320 -22.37 -7.24 -12.63
CA LEU A 320 -21.39 -6.35 -13.25
C LEU A 320 -20.75 -6.97 -14.51
N GLY A 321 -20.73 -8.31 -14.60
CA GLY A 321 -20.15 -9.03 -15.74
C GLY A 321 -20.91 -8.82 -17.04
N SER A 322 -22.23 -8.62 -16.96
CA SER A 322 -23.11 -8.41 -18.11
C SER A 322 -23.18 -6.95 -18.62
N LEU A 323 -22.62 -5.99 -17.86
CA LEU A 323 -22.71 -4.57 -18.19
C LEU A 323 -21.68 -4.15 -19.24
N SER A 324 -22.04 -3.12 -20.03
CA SER A 324 -21.03 -2.42 -20.84
C SER A 324 -19.96 -1.77 -19.94
N GLU A 325 -18.82 -1.40 -20.53
CA GLU A 325 -17.72 -0.77 -19.76
C GLU A 325 -18.19 0.55 -19.11
N ALA A 326 -18.94 1.38 -19.80
CA ALA A 326 -19.49 2.61 -19.26
C ALA A 326 -20.48 2.36 -18.11
N GLN A 327 -21.36 1.37 -18.25
CA GLN A 327 -22.31 0.99 -17.21
C GLN A 327 -21.59 0.42 -15.98
N TYR A 328 -20.60 -0.44 -16.19
CA TYR A 328 -19.76 -0.99 -15.12
C TYR A 328 -19.03 0.12 -14.35
N LEU A 329 -18.31 1.01 -15.06
CA LEU A 329 -17.61 2.13 -14.44
C LEU A 329 -18.56 3.09 -13.72
N HIS A 330 -19.75 3.35 -14.27
CA HIS A 330 -20.77 4.14 -13.59
C HIS A 330 -21.15 3.51 -12.23
N ARG A 331 -21.41 2.20 -12.18
CA ARG A 331 -21.73 1.50 -10.93
C ARG A 331 -20.58 1.57 -9.92
N PHE A 332 -19.36 1.32 -10.38
CA PHE A 332 -18.14 1.44 -9.56
C PHE A 332 -17.96 2.86 -9.00
N ILE A 333 -18.09 3.89 -9.84
CA ILE A 333 -17.93 5.30 -9.45
C ILE A 333 -18.98 5.69 -8.40
N GLU A 334 -20.25 5.33 -8.60
CA GLU A 334 -21.32 5.70 -7.68
C GLU A 334 -21.24 4.92 -6.35
N ALA A 335 -20.90 3.62 -6.38
CA ALA A 335 -20.68 2.86 -5.16
C ALA A 335 -19.49 3.42 -4.35
N SER A 336 -18.40 3.81 -5.03
CA SER A 336 -17.25 4.48 -4.39
C SER A 336 -17.66 5.82 -3.78
N ARG A 337 -18.41 6.65 -4.50
CA ARG A 337 -18.93 7.95 -4.02
C ARG A 337 -19.72 7.81 -2.74
N ILE A 338 -20.62 6.83 -2.68
CA ILE A 338 -21.48 6.56 -1.53
C ILE A 338 -20.63 6.11 -0.34
N SER A 339 -19.79 5.10 -0.54
CA SER A 339 -18.98 4.54 0.56
C SER A 339 -17.97 5.56 1.11
N PHE A 340 -17.45 6.47 0.28
CA PHE A 340 -16.60 7.58 0.76
C PHE A 340 -17.38 8.66 1.52
N ALA A 341 -18.65 8.91 1.17
CA ALA A 341 -19.51 9.80 1.96
C ALA A 341 -19.71 9.24 3.38
N ASP A 342 -20.02 7.96 3.49
CA ASP A 342 -20.27 7.28 4.76
C ASP A 342 -18.96 7.14 5.57
N ARG A 343 -17.84 6.81 4.91
CA ARG A 343 -16.49 6.80 5.50
C ARG A 343 -16.15 8.11 6.19
N GLY A 344 -16.36 9.24 5.51
CA GLY A 344 -16.02 10.57 6.02
C GLY A 344 -16.71 10.89 7.34
N ARG A 345 -17.94 10.44 7.51
CA ARG A 345 -18.78 10.70 8.69
C ARG A 345 -18.55 9.73 9.84
N TRP A 346 -18.19 8.47 9.55
CA TRP A 346 -18.30 7.40 10.55
C TRP A 346 -16.99 6.75 10.94
N VAL A 347 -15.90 6.90 10.15
CA VAL A 347 -14.68 6.15 10.38
C VAL A 347 -13.56 7.02 10.96
N GLY A 348 -13.06 6.61 12.13
CA GLY A 348 -11.91 7.14 12.85
C GLY A 348 -11.23 6.05 13.67
N ASP A 349 -10.42 6.42 14.67
CA ASP A 349 -9.83 5.45 15.61
C ASP A 349 -10.88 4.98 16.63
N PRO A 350 -11.24 3.67 16.64
CA PRO A 350 -12.26 3.17 17.57
C PRO A 350 -11.83 3.19 19.05
N ALA A 351 -10.59 3.54 19.36
CA ALA A 351 -10.16 3.79 20.72
C ALA A 351 -10.65 5.16 21.26
N ALA A 352 -10.98 6.08 20.35
CA ALA A 352 -11.44 7.44 20.67
C ALA A 352 -12.85 7.75 20.13
N GLU A 353 -13.32 6.97 19.15
CA GLU A 353 -14.57 7.25 18.43
C GLU A 353 -15.50 6.03 18.43
N ASP A 354 -16.81 6.28 18.45
CA ASP A 354 -17.82 5.23 18.27
C ASP A 354 -18.03 4.91 16.79
N VAL A 355 -17.19 4.01 16.25
CA VAL A 355 -17.21 3.62 14.84
C VAL A 355 -18.17 2.44 14.63
N PRO A 356 -19.30 2.61 13.90
CA PRO A 356 -20.30 1.56 13.68
C PRO A 356 -19.86 0.56 12.59
N THR A 357 -18.72 -0.10 12.79
CA THR A 357 -18.10 -0.98 11.78
C THR A 357 -19.03 -2.09 11.31
N ARG A 358 -19.76 -2.73 12.23
CA ARG A 358 -20.68 -3.82 11.89
C ARG A 358 -21.89 -3.34 11.10
N GLU A 359 -22.42 -2.19 11.45
CA GLU A 359 -23.56 -1.56 10.80
C GLU A 359 -23.19 -1.06 9.40
N LEU A 360 -22.02 -0.43 9.22
CA LEU A 360 -21.48 -0.01 7.92
C LEU A 360 -21.32 -1.19 6.96
N LEU A 361 -20.90 -2.36 7.47
CA LEU A 361 -20.69 -3.57 6.67
C LEU A 361 -21.96 -4.44 6.55
N SER A 362 -23.12 -3.98 7.06
CA SER A 362 -24.35 -4.75 6.95
C SER A 362 -24.96 -4.62 5.54
N GLN A 363 -25.46 -5.75 4.99
CA GLN A 363 -26.18 -5.72 3.72
C GLN A 363 -27.41 -4.83 3.79
N ARG A 364 -28.08 -4.75 4.96
CA ARG A 364 -29.22 -3.86 5.17
C ARG A 364 -28.86 -2.38 4.93
N PHE A 365 -27.70 -1.94 5.41
CA PHE A 365 -27.25 -0.56 5.16
C PHE A 365 -26.90 -0.38 3.69
N ALA A 366 -26.12 -1.29 3.12
CA ALA A 366 -25.78 -1.24 1.70
C ALA A 366 -27.01 -1.23 0.78
N ASP A 367 -28.04 -2.06 1.05
CA ASP A 367 -29.29 -2.04 0.30
C ASP A 367 -30.01 -0.69 0.38
N SER A 368 -29.96 -0.01 1.55
CA SER A 368 -30.53 1.33 1.71
C SER A 368 -29.77 2.40 0.93
N ARG A 369 -28.51 2.17 0.64
CA ARG A 369 -27.65 3.09 -0.15
C ARG A 369 -27.66 2.75 -1.64
N ALA A 370 -27.72 1.47 -2.00
CA ALA A 370 -27.68 0.99 -3.38
C ALA A 370 -28.78 1.58 -4.26
N CYS A 371 -29.97 1.84 -3.70
CA CYS A 371 -31.09 2.43 -4.43
C CYS A 371 -30.87 3.91 -4.85
N LEU A 372 -29.82 4.57 -4.34
CA LEU A 372 -29.40 5.89 -4.83
C LEU A 372 -28.80 5.78 -6.25
N VAL A 373 -28.16 4.64 -6.58
CA VAL A 373 -27.49 4.44 -7.86
C VAL A 373 -28.50 4.13 -8.95
N LYS A 374 -28.74 5.12 -9.81
CA LYS A 374 -29.69 4.99 -10.93
C LYS A 374 -28.94 4.88 -12.25
N PRO A 375 -29.40 4.02 -13.17
CA PRO A 375 -28.86 4.01 -14.53
C PRO A 375 -29.00 5.39 -15.19
N GLY A 376 -27.95 5.85 -15.85
CA GLY A 376 -27.97 7.09 -16.61
C GLY A 376 -28.06 8.40 -15.81
N GLN A 377 -27.82 8.35 -14.50
CA GLN A 377 -27.82 9.54 -13.65
C GLN A 377 -26.67 9.53 -12.64
N THR A 378 -25.85 10.57 -12.64
CA THR A 378 -24.78 10.79 -11.67
C THR A 378 -25.30 11.41 -10.38
N LEU A 379 -24.80 10.92 -9.23
CA LEU A 379 -25.05 11.54 -7.94
C LEU A 379 -24.23 12.82 -7.78
N THR A 380 -24.81 13.82 -7.13
CA THR A 380 -24.10 15.08 -6.83
C THR A 380 -23.09 14.88 -5.70
N SER A 381 -21.88 15.41 -5.87
CA SER A 381 -20.84 15.46 -4.82
C SER A 381 -20.62 16.88 -4.30
N PRO A 382 -20.27 17.03 -3.01
CA PRO A 382 -20.18 15.98 -2.01
C PRO A 382 -21.56 15.41 -1.65
N LEU A 383 -21.69 14.08 -1.69
CA LEU A 383 -22.90 13.37 -1.28
C LEU A 383 -22.97 13.34 0.26
N ALA A 384 -24.16 13.51 0.81
CA ALA A 384 -24.37 13.36 2.24
C ALA A 384 -24.30 11.88 2.68
N PRO A 385 -23.75 11.59 3.88
CA PRO A 385 -23.69 10.23 4.42
C PRO A 385 -25.08 9.68 4.76
N GLY A 386 -25.18 8.35 4.84
CA GLY A 386 -26.30 7.67 5.48
C GLY A 386 -26.08 7.46 6.98
N ASP A 387 -27.13 7.01 7.67
CA ASP A 387 -27.01 6.54 9.06
C ASP A 387 -27.02 5.00 9.10
N PRO A 388 -25.87 4.35 9.34
CA PRO A 388 -25.80 2.88 9.34
C PRO A 388 -26.58 2.25 10.50
N ARG A 389 -26.82 3.00 11.59
CA ARG A 389 -27.62 2.53 12.74
C ARG A 389 -29.13 2.61 12.48
N LYS A 390 -29.55 3.56 11.63
CA LYS A 390 -30.95 3.78 11.25
C LYS A 390 -31.08 3.92 9.73
N PRO A 391 -30.82 2.84 8.96
CA PRO A 391 -30.85 2.90 7.52
C PRO A 391 -32.23 3.31 7.01
N VAL A 392 -32.28 4.38 6.21
CA VAL A 392 -33.49 4.84 5.49
C VAL A 392 -33.24 4.63 4.01
N PRO A 393 -34.10 3.85 3.32
CA PRO A 393 -33.93 3.57 1.90
C PRO A 393 -33.86 4.84 1.05
N CYS A 394 -32.90 4.90 0.14
CA CYS A 394 -32.68 5.97 -0.82
C CYS A 394 -32.49 7.37 -0.21
N ALA A 395 -32.15 7.47 1.07
CA ALA A 395 -31.96 8.74 1.75
C ALA A 395 -30.47 9.03 2.00
N ALA A 396 -30.11 10.29 1.81
CA ALA A 396 -28.87 10.89 2.31
C ALA A 396 -29.25 11.79 3.48
N THR A 397 -29.00 11.36 4.71
CA THR A 397 -29.60 11.95 5.91
C THR A 397 -28.70 12.91 6.67
N GLY A 398 -27.40 12.93 6.36
CA GLY A 398 -26.42 13.79 7.00
C GLY A 398 -26.15 15.09 6.23
N LYS A 399 -25.30 15.96 6.79
CA LYS A 399 -24.73 17.08 6.05
C LYS A 399 -23.59 16.58 5.17
N ALA A 400 -23.61 16.95 3.90
CA ALA A 400 -22.49 16.70 3.00
C ALA A 400 -21.24 17.45 3.46
N ALA A 401 -20.10 16.78 3.42
CA ALA A 401 -18.81 17.38 3.72
C ALA A 401 -17.78 16.90 2.69
N PRO A 402 -16.87 17.77 2.25
CA PRO A 402 -15.76 17.36 1.37
C PRO A 402 -14.86 16.36 2.09
N THR A 403 -14.22 15.48 1.33
CA THR A 403 -13.21 14.57 1.85
C THR A 403 -11.94 15.36 2.18
N THR A 404 -11.36 15.13 3.34
CA THR A 404 -10.06 15.69 3.73
C THR A 404 -8.93 15.09 2.89
N TYR A 405 -7.83 15.82 2.76
CA TYR A 405 -6.61 15.32 2.11
C TYR A 405 -6.06 14.09 2.86
N GLU A 406 -5.55 13.14 2.13
CA GLU A 406 -4.71 12.03 2.61
C GLU A 406 -3.52 11.91 1.66
N GLY A 407 -2.34 11.62 2.19
CA GLY A 407 -1.10 11.51 1.41
C GLY A 407 -1.18 10.48 0.29
N GLU A 408 -0.29 10.58 -0.68
CA GLU A 408 -0.36 9.80 -1.92
C GLU A 408 0.66 8.66 -1.98
N ASN A 409 1.50 8.51 -0.93
CA ASN A 409 2.58 7.53 -0.98
C ASN A 409 2.47 6.44 0.10
N THR A 410 2.77 5.23 -0.28
CA THR A 410 2.65 4.00 0.51
C THR A 410 3.36 2.90 -0.27
N THR A 411 3.61 1.74 0.30
CA THR A 411 3.96 0.53 -0.45
C THR A 411 3.12 -0.65 0.03
N HIS A 412 3.04 -1.67 -0.82
CA HIS A 412 2.32 -2.90 -0.50
C HIS A 412 3.12 -4.12 -0.91
N LEU A 413 3.01 -5.19 -0.12
CA LEU A 413 3.54 -6.50 -0.44
C LEU A 413 2.52 -7.60 -0.13
N THR A 414 2.55 -8.66 -0.93
CA THR A 414 1.83 -9.90 -0.65
C THR A 414 2.78 -11.09 -0.65
N VAL A 415 2.58 -12.00 0.29
CA VAL A 415 3.38 -13.22 0.43
C VAL A 415 2.47 -14.41 0.66
N ALA A 416 2.76 -15.51 -0.01
CA ALA A 416 2.17 -16.83 0.29
C ALA A 416 3.27 -17.86 0.48
N ASP A 417 3.07 -18.82 1.39
CA ASP A 417 4.03 -19.88 1.62
C ASP A 417 3.53 -21.26 1.16
N ARG A 418 4.38 -22.27 1.29
CA ARG A 418 4.08 -23.66 0.91
C ARG A 418 3.00 -24.31 1.76
N TRP A 419 2.75 -23.80 2.95
CA TRP A 419 1.72 -24.33 3.85
C TRP A 419 0.35 -23.69 3.61
N GLY A 420 0.28 -22.66 2.75
CA GLY A 420 -0.95 -21.94 2.41
C GLY A 420 -1.22 -20.75 3.31
N ASN A 421 -0.27 -20.34 4.16
CA ASN A 421 -0.37 -19.06 4.86
C ASN A 421 -0.22 -17.90 3.86
N VAL A 422 -0.95 -16.81 4.09
CA VAL A 422 -0.92 -15.64 3.23
C VAL A 422 -0.81 -14.37 4.07
N VAL A 423 0.08 -13.47 3.68
CA VAL A 423 0.21 -12.11 4.24
C VAL A 423 -0.13 -11.09 3.16
N SER A 424 -0.95 -10.12 3.50
CA SER A 424 -1.19 -8.87 2.76
C SER A 424 -0.79 -7.73 3.69
N TYR A 425 0.26 -6.99 3.35
CA TYR A 425 0.85 -5.98 4.22
C TYR A 425 1.06 -4.67 3.48
N THR A 426 0.38 -3.62 3.95
CA THR A 426 0.52 -2.25 3.47
C THR A 426 1.25 -1.44 4.53
N LEU A 427 2.32 -0.75 4.13
CA LEU A 427 3.17 0.04 5.04
C LEU A 427 3.54 1.37 4.40
N THR A 428 3.74 2.39 5.25
CA THR A 428 3.88 3.78 4.80
C THR A 428 4.74 4.61 5.74
N ILE A 429 5.19 5.76 5.24
CA ILE A 429 5.63 6.92 6.00
C ILE A 429 4.77 8.16 5.66
N GLU A 430 3.62 7.97 5.05
CA GLU A 430 2.58 8.87 4.56
C GLU A 430 2.94 9.51 3.22
N SER A 431 3.44 10.71 3.15
CA SER A 431 3.85 11.38 1.90
C SER A 431 5.15 10.79 1.35
N THR A 432 5.42 10.99 0.05
CA THR A 432 6.73 10.67 -0.53
C THR A 432 7.84 11.34 0.28
N GLY A 433 8.73 10.53 0.89
CA GLY A 433 9.81 11.01 1.75
C GLY A 433 9.37 11.46 3.15
N GLY A 434 8.15 11.14 3.56
CA GLY A 434 7.64 11.39 4.90
C GLY A 434 7.72 12.87 5.29
N SER A 435 8.19 13.15 6.50
CA SER A 435 8.44 14.51 6.98
C SER A 435 9.65 15.20 6.31
N GLY A 436 10.42 14.50 5.49
CA GLY A 436 11.70 14.97 4.96
C GLY A 436 12.85 14.85 5.96
N ILE A 437 12.60 14.49 7.21
CA ILE A 437 13.59 14.43 8.29
C ILE A 437 14.20 13.03 8.38
N THR A 438 15.44 12.87 7.96
CA THR A 438 16.23 11.68 8.30
C THR A 438 16.75 11.80 9.73
N VAL A 439 16.57 10.76 10.57
CA VAL A 439 17.15 10.74 11.93
C VAL A 439 18.67 10.70 11.80
N PRO A 440 19.38 11.75 12.29
CA PRO A 440 20.82 11.84 12.13
C PRO A 440 21.56 10.62 12.70
N GLY A 441 22.46 10.02 11.90
CA GLY A 441 23.24 8.83 12.27
C GLY A 441 22.43 7.52 12.34
N ARG A 442 21.14 7.53 11.93
CA ARG A 442 20.27 6.34 11.92
C ARG A 442 19.81 5.94 10.52
N GLY A 443 19.87 6.83 9.54
CA GLY A 443 19.68 6.55 8.12
C GLY A 443 18.25 6.26 7.69
N PHE A 444 17.22 6.52 8.48
CA PHE A 444 15.82 6.35 8.10
C PHE A 444 15.04 7.67 8.19
N LEU A 445 14.11 7.84 7.27
CA LEU A 445 13.17 8.96 7.25
C LEU A 445 12.08 8.76 8.32
N LEU A 446 11.67 9.85 8.95
CA LEU A 446 10.50 9.90 9.81
C LEU A 446 9.24 10.13 8.98
N ASN A 447 8.15 9.50 9.40
CA ASN A 447 6.82 9.69 8.83
C ASN A 447 6.33 11.13 9.04
N ASN A 448 5.29 11.50 8.29
CA ASN A 448 4.44 12.65 8.55
C ASN A 448 2.98 12.21 8.76
N GLU A 449 2.78 11.05 9.33
CA GLU A 449 1.51 10.32 9.36
C GLU A 449 0.39 11.07 10.06
N LEU A 450 0.74 11.95 11.03
CA LEU A 450 -0.28 12.74 11.74
C LEU A 450 -0.99 13.74 10.83
N THR A 451 -0.42 14.06 9.65
CA THR A 451 -1.11 14.92 8.66
C THR A 451 -2.31 14.26 7.99
N ASP A 452 -2.51 12.95 8.21
CA ASP A 452 -3.76 12.26 7.85
C ASP A 452 -4.93 12.60 8.78
N PHE A 453 -4.70 13.24 9.93
CA PHE A 453 -5.78 13.86 10.69
C PHE A 453 -6.39 15.04 9.94
N SER A 454 -7.65 15.31 10.21
CA SER A 454 -8.30 16.55 9.78
C SER A 454 -7.70 17.74 10.55
N PHE A 455 -7.19 18.75 9.83
CA PHE A 455 -6.60 19.94 10.47
C PHE A 455 -7.66 20.85 11.12
N ALA A 456 -8.90 20.72 10.65
CA ALA A 456 -10.10 21.29 11.23
C ALA A 456 -11.31 20.44 10.80
N PRO A 457 -12.47 20.56 11.47
CA PRO A 457 -13.69 19.90 11.01
C PRO A 457 -14.00 20.27 9.55
N ALA A 458 -14.37 19.29 8.75
CA ALA A 458 -14.64 19.47 7.31
C ALA A 458 -15.78 20.48 7.04
N ALA A 459 -16.72 20.66 7.98
CA ALA A 459 -17.75 21.69 7.95
C ALA A 459 -18.21 22.03 9.37
N PRO A 460 -18.64 23.29 9.63
CA PRO A 460 -19.14 23.71 10.95
C PRO A 460 -20.34 22.86 11.41
N GLY A 461 -20.26 22.34 12.65
CA GLY A 461 -21.30 21.54 13.28
C GLY A 461 -21.49 20.13 12.67
N VAL A 462 -20.57 19.68 11.81
CA VAL A 462 -20.49 18.29 11.36
C VAL A 462 -19.44 17.57 12.20
N PRO A 463 -19.79 16.47 12.89
CA PRO A 463 -18.81 15.68 13.62
C PRO A 463 -17.76 15.11 12.68
N ASP A 464 -16.49 15.27 13.04
CA ASP A 464 -15.35 14.71 12.29
C ASP A 464 -14.60 13.72 13.19
N PRO A 465 -14.75 12.40 12.94
CA PRO A 465 -14.10 11.37 13.75
C PRO A 465 -12.59 11.30 13.53
N ASN A 466 -12.05 12.09 12.61
CA ASN A 466 -10.63 12.10 12.27
C ASN A 466 -9.88 13.33 12.79
N LEU A 467 -10.43 14.07 13.76
CA LEU A 467 -9.67 15.12 14.46
C LEU A 467 -8.58 14.52 15.35
N PRO A 468 -7.41 15.19 15.50
CA PRO A 468 -6.35 14.73 16.38
C PRO A 468 -6.80 14.63 17.85
N GLY A 469 -6.11 13.79 18.61
CA GLY A 469 -6.32 13.63 20.04
C GLY A 469 -5.20 12.81 20.69
N PRO A 470 -5.14 12.76 22.04
CA PRO A 470 -4.09 12.10 22.80
C PRO A 470 -3.94 10.62 22.44
N GLY A 471 -2.77 10.22 21.93
CA GLY A 471 -2.48 8.83 21.57
C GLY A 471 -3.35 8.24 20.45
N LYS A 472 -4.15 9.06 19.78
CA LYS A 472 -5.06 8.67 18.71
C LYS A 472 -4.29 8.31 17.44
N ARG A 473 -4.83 7.37 16.66
CA ARG A 473 -4.35 7.01 15.32
C ARG A 473 -5.11 7.80 14.27
N PRO A 474 -4.45 8.45 13.31
CA PRO A 474 -5.17 9.04 12.19
C PRO A 474 -5.84 7.97 11.34
N ARG A 475 -6.99 8.28 10.77
CA ARG A 475 -7.67 7.43 9.79
C ARG A 475 -6.72 7.13 8.63
N SER A 476 -6.78 5.90 8.12
CA SER A 476 -6.01 5.46 6.97
C SER A 476 -6.91 4.93 5.87
N SER A 477 -6.42 4.95 4.63
CA SER A 477 -7.06 4.29 3.48
C SER A 477 -6.40 2.96 3.09
N MET A 478 -5.37 2.52 3.81
CA MET A 478 -4.70 1.25 3.52
C MET A 478 -5.68 0.08 3.61
N ALA A 479 -5.77 -0.72 2.54
CA ALA A 479 -6.74 -1.80 2.38
C ALA A 479 -6.07 -3.15 2.03
N PRO A 480 -5.12 -3.66 2.85
CA PRO A 480 -4.61 -5.00 2.63
C PRO A 480 -5.76 -6.00 2.72
N THR A 481 -5.98 -6.78 1.66
CA THR A 481 -7.17 -7.61 1.50
C THR A 481 -6.79 -9.05 1.22
N ILE A 482 -7.53 -10.01 1.82
CA ILE A 482 -7.45 -11.45 1.54
C ILE A 482 -8.87 -11.96 1.25
N VAL A 483 -9.02 -12.68 0.15
CA VAL A 483 -10.28 -13.29 -0.26
C VAL A 483 -10.20 -14.80 -0.04
N LEU A 484 -11.22 -15.34 0.63
CA LEU A 484 -11.34 -16.78 0.88
C LEU A 484 -12.52 -17.37 0.11
N GLU A 485 -12.32 -18.57 -0.39
CA GLU A 485 -13.37 -19.45 -0.88
C GLU A 485 -13.41 -20.71 -0.01
N HIS A 486 -14.57 -21.03 0.56
CA HIS A 486 -14.73 -22.17 1.49
C HIS A 486 -13.66 -22.23 2.60
N GLY A 487 -13.29 -21.04 3.13
CA GLY A 487 -12.30 -20.91 4.20
C GLY A 487 -10.84 -21.12 3.76
N ARG A 488 -10.53 -21.05 2.46
CA ARG A 488 -9.18 -21.13 1.90
C ARG A 488 -8.86 -19.88 1.09
N PRO A 489 -7.62 -19.34 1.16
CA PRO A 489 -7.27 -18.16 0.41
C PRO A 489 -7.21 -18.46 -1.09
N VAL A 490 -7.92 -17.66 -1.87
CA VAL A 490 -7.89 -17.69 -3.33
C VAL A 490 -7.18 -16.48 -3.89
N LEU A 491 -7.20 -15.35 -3.18
CA LEU A 491 -6.60 -14.10 -3.62
C LEU A 491 -6.15 -13.28 -2.42
N ALA A 492 -5.01 -12.60 -2.53
CA ALA A 492 -4.64 -11.49 -1.69
C ALA A 492 -4.15 -10.33 -2.55
N VAL A 493 -4.55 -9.11 -2.21
CA VAL A 493 -4.25 -7.90 -2.99
C VAL A 493 -4.19 -6.68 -2.08
N GLY A 494 -3.44 -5.68 -2.50
CA GLY A 494 -3.41 -4.35 -1.94
C GLY A 494 -2.65 -3.39 -2.85
N SER A 495 -2.58 -2.13 -2.45
CA SER A 495 -1.99 -1.08 -3.26
C SER A 495 -1.45 0.04 -2.37
N PRO A 496 -0.42 0.80 -2.80
CA PRO A 496 -0.18 2.17 -2.38
C PRO A 496 -1.16 3.16 -3.04
N GLY A 497 -1.13 4.43 -2.61
CA GLY A 497 -1.84 5.53 -3.28
C GLY A 497 -2.69 6.42 -2.38
N GLY A 498 -2.45 6.45 -1.06
CA GLY A 498 -3.26 7.25 -0.13
C GLY A 498 -4.76 6.90 -0.25
N ALA A 499 -5.62 7.89 -0.35
CA ALA A 499 -7.07 7.65 -0.46
C ALA A 499 -7.47 6.88 -1.73
N THR A 500 -6.64 6.85 -2.78
CA THR A 500 -6.91 6.06 -3.99
C THR A 500 -6.68 4.55 -3.79
N ILE A 501 -6.06 4.13 -2.69
CA ILE A 501 -5.87 2.71 -2.36
C ILE A 501 -7.21 1.96 -2.36
N ILE A 502 -8.23 2.55 -1.75
CA ILE A 502 -9.57 1.95 -1.62
C ILE A 502 -10.17 1.67 -2.99
N THR A 503 -10.15 2.66 -3.87
CA THR A 503 -10.69 2.54 -5.23
C THR A 503 -9.85 1.61 -6.10
N THR A 504 -8.54 1.58 -5.92
CA THR A 504 -7.62 0.66 -6.61
C THR A 504 -7.89 -0.79 -6.22
N VAL A 505 -7.99 -1.09 -4.91
CA VAL A 505 -8.28 -2.44 -4.42
C VAL A 505 -9.67 -2.88 -4.87
N LEU A 506 -10.68 -2.01 -4.74
CA LEU A 506 -12.03 -2.29 -5.20
C LEU A 506 -12.07 -2.59 -6.70
N GLN A 507 -11.47 -1.73 -7.55
CA GLN A 507 -11.47 -1.95 -9.00
C GLN A 507 -10.71 -3.22 -9.40
N THR A 508 -9.59 -3.54 -8.74
CA THR A 508 -8.85 -4.78 -8.96
C THR A 508 -9.69 -6.01 -8.60
N LEU A 509 -10.41 -5.99 -7.46
CA LEU A 509 -11.31 -7.07 -7.07
C LEU A 509 -12.44 -7.25 -8.09
N LEU A 510 -13.13 -6.17 -8.48
CA LEU A 510 -14.24 -6.21 -9.44
C LEU A 510 -13.76 -6.66 -10.84
N GLY A 511 -12.59 -6.19 -11.28
CA GLY A 511 -11.98 -6.61 -12.54
C GLY A 511 -11.71 -8.10 -12.58
N HIS A 512 -11.19 -8.66 -11.48
CA HIS A 512 -10.88 -10.08 -11.39
C HIS A 512 -12.14 -10.94 -11.12
N LEU A 513 -12.96 -10.57 -10.14
CA LEU A 513 -14.07 -11.41 -9.66
C LEU A 513 -15.34 -11.30 -10.53
N ASP A 514 -15.65 -10.12 -11.07
CA ASP A 514 -16.87 -9.88 -11.87
C ASP A 514 -16.60 -9.85 -13.37
N ARG A 515 -15.47 -9.25 -13.80
CA ARG A 515 -15.14 -9.12 -15.23
C ARG A 515 -14.27 -10.28 -15.73
N GLY A 516 -13.85 -11.20 -14.86
CA GLY A 516 -13.08 -12.38 -15.21
C GLY A 516 -11.67 -12.10 -15.74
N LEU A 517 -11.12 -10.91 -15.49
CA LEU A 517 -9.75 -10.57 -15.91
C LEU A 517 -8.73 -11.43 -15.15
N PRO A 518 -7.68 -11.93 -15.80
CA PRO A 518 -6.50 -12.42 -15.09
C PRO A 518 -6.02 -11.39 -14.07
N LEU A 519 -5.48 -11.83 -12.92
CA LEU A 519 -5.12 -10.92 -11.84
C LEU A 519 -4.16 -9.80 -12.28
N VAL A 520 -3.17 -10.13 -13.12
CA VAL A 520 -2.23 -9.14 -13.65
C VAL A 520 -2.94 -8.10 -14.54
N ASP A 521 -3.92 -8.51 -15.33
CA ASP A 521 -4.67 -7.60 -16.22
C ASP A 521 -5.62 -6.72 -15.39
N ALA A 522 -6.24 -7.26 -14.33
CA ALA A 522 -7.02 -6.48 -13.37
C ALA A 522 -6.16 -5.44 -12.62
N ILE A 523 -4.89 -5.77 -12.31
CA ILE A 523 -3.90 -4.84 -11.74
C ILE A 523 -3.48 -3.79 -12.77
N ALA A 524 -3.26 -4.18 -14.02
CA ALA A 524 -2.78 -3.28 -15.09
C ALA A 524 -3.89 -2.39 -15.68
N ALA A 525 -5.17 -2.76 -15.51
CA ALA A 525 -6.31 -2.03 -16.08
C ALA A 525 -6.26 -0.53 -15.75
N PRO A 526 -6.60 0.36 -16.70
CA PRO A 526 -6.70 1.80 -16.43
C PRO A 526 -7.68 2.09 -15.30
N ARG A 527 -7.35 3.02 -14.42
CA ARG A 527 -8.08 3.26 -13.18
C ARG A 527 -8.89 4.53 -13.19
N ALA A 528 -10.04 4.44 -12.50
CA ALA A 528 -10.84 5.58 -12.06
C ALA A 528 -10.81 5.65 -10.52
N SER A 529 -10.91 6.86 -9.95
CA SER A 529 -11.01 7.06 -8.50
C SER A 529 -12.03 8.13 -8.16
N GLN A 530 -13.13 7.73 -7.51
CA GLN A 530 -14.15 8.64 -6.98
C GLN A 530 -14.16 8.54 -5.45
N ARG A 531 -13.97 9.70 -4.80
CA ARG A 531 -13.80 9.78 -3.34
C ARG A 531 -14.75 10.82 -2.73
N ASN A 532 -15.99 10.84 -3.21
CA ASN A 532 -17.02 11.82 -2.88
C ASN A 532 -16.61 13.27 -3.22
N GLN A 533 -15.76 13.44 -4.23
CA GLN A 533 -15.36 14.74 -4.77
C GLN A 533 -16.21 15.09 -5.99
N THR A 534 -16.22 16.37 -6.36
CA THR A 534 -16.98 16.87 -7.51
C THR A 534 -16.56 16.25 -8.85
N THR A 535 -15.29 15.85 -8.95
CA THR A 535 -14.74 15.17 -10.12
C THR A 535 -14.18 13.79 -9.76
N THR A 536 -14.31 12.84 -10.69
CA THR A 536 -13.65 11.54 -10.67
C THR A 536 -12.29 11.64 -11.33
N GLU A 537 -11.25 11.09 -10.72
CA GLU A 537 -9.94 10.97 -11.35
C GLU A 537 -9.92 9.84 -12.36
N LEU A 538 -9.34 10.07 -13.54
CA LEU A 538 -9.14 9.06 -14.58
C LEU A 538 -7.67 9.01 -14.99
N GLU A 539 -7.13 7.80 -15.10
CA GLU A 539 -5.85 7.59 -15.77
C GLU A 539 -5.94 7.81 -17.28
N PRO A 540 -4.80 8.03 -17.98
CA PRO A 540 -4.76 8.33 -19.40
C PRO A 540 -5.52 7.32 -20.28
N GLY A 541 -5.51 6.02 -19.93
CA GLY A 541 -6.23 4.98 -20.67
C GLY A 541 -7.75 5.18 -20.67
N LEU A 542 -8.35 5.56 -19.53
CA LEU A 542 -9.77 5.91 -19.44
C LEU A 542 -10.06 7.33 -19.94
N TRP A 543 -9.15 8.27 -19.67
CA TRP A 543 -9.29 9.65 -20.13
C TRP A 543 -9.43 9.76 -21.65
N ASN A 544 -8.67 8.96 -22.39
CA ASN A 544 -8.67 8.93 -23.85
C ASN A 544 -9.67 7.92 -24.43
N SER A 545 -10.43 7.22 -23.60
CA SER A 545 -11.42 6.23 -24.02
C SER A 545 -12.76 6.89 -24.39
N PRO A 546 -13.51 6.36 -25.37
CA PRO A 546 -14.88 6.79 -25.66
C PRO A 546 -15.83 6.63 -24.46
N VAL A 547 -15.54 5.72 -23.54
CA VAL A 547 -16.29 5.49 -22.29
C VAL A 547 -16.41 6.78 -21.46
N ARG A 548 -15.39 7.65 -21.48
CA ARG A 548 -15.46 8.95 -20.81
C ARG A 548 -16.63 9.79 -21.33
N ALA A 549 -16.78 9.92 -22.65
CA ALA A 549 -17.86 10.72 -23.23
C ALA A 549 -19.25 10.15 -22.89
N GLU A 550 -19.39 8.82 -22.85
CA GLU A 550 -20.64 8.18 -22.41
C GLU A 550 -20.99 8.52 -20.95
N LEU A 551 -19.98 8.56 -20.07
CA LEU A 551 -20.14 8.91 -18.66
C LEU A 551 -20.38 10.42 -18.45
N GLU A 552 -19.73 11.28 -19.23
CA GLU A 552 -19.97 12.73 -19.23
C GLU A 552 -21.42 13.05 -19.66
N ALA A 553 -21.98 12.30 -20.62
CA ALA A 553 -23.36 12.47 -21.07
C ALA A 553 -24.41 12.20 -19.98
N ILE A 554 -24.06 11.44 -18.94
CA ILE A 554 -24.93 11.19 -17.77
C ILE A 554 -24.55 12.06 -16.55
N GLY A 555 -23.69 13.06 -16.75
CA GLY A 555 -23.35 14.07 -15.76
C GLY A 555 -22.11 13.80 -14.91
N GLN A 556 -21.27 12.78 -15.23
CA GLN A 556 -19.99 12.57 -14.53
C GLN A 556 -18.98 13.66 -14.89
N GLY A 557 -18.42 14.29 -13.87
CA GLY A 557 -17.28 15.20 -14.04
C GLY A 557 -15.96 14.49 -13.84
N PHE A 558 -14.96 14.79 -14.67
CA PHE A 558 -13.66 14.13 -14.61
C PHE A 558 -12.49 15.10 -14.51
N ARG A 559 -11.38 14.60 -13.92
CA ARG A 559 -10.05 15.18 -14.03
C ARG A 559 -9.03 14.09 -14.33
N GLN A 560 -7.98 14.44 -15.06
CA GLN A 560 -6.90 13.50 -15.34
C GLN A 560 -6.00 13.31 -14.13
N ASN A 561 -5.59 12.07 -13.88
CA ASN A 561 -4.52 11.72 -12.95
C ASN A 561 -3.54 10.81 -13.72
N PRO A 562 -2.25 11.13 -13.78
CA PRO A 562 -1.29 10.36 -14.59
C PRO A 562 -1.11 8.91 -14.07
N GLU A 563 -1.28 8.69 -12.76
CA GLU A 563 -1.04 7.38 -12.15
C GLU A 563 -1.84 7.23 -10.85
N ILE A 564 -2.61 6.15 -10.72
CA ILE A 564 -3.44 5.84 -9.56
C ILE A 564 -3.00 4.50 -8.94
N GLY A 565 -2.32 4.55 -7.80
CA GLY A 565 -1.86 3.38 -7.07
C GLY A 565 -0.78 2.57 -7.79
N ALA A 566 -0.40 1.42 -7.23
CA ALA A 566 0.50 0.42 -7.82
C ALA A 566 0.24 -0.94 -7.15
N ALA A 567 -0.80 -1.65 -7.58
CA ALA A 567 -1.28 -2.83 -6.90
C ALA A 567 -0.34 -4.04 -7.05
N THR A 568 -0.30 -4.88 -6.03
CA THR A 568 0.35 -6.20 -6.06
C THR A 568 -0.54 -7.25 -5.41
N GLY A 569 -0.40 -8.51 -5.83
CA GLY A 569 -1.23 -9.58 -5.30
C GLY A 569 -0.65 -10.97 -5.51
N VAL A 570 -1.23 -11.94 -4.81
CA VAL A 570 -1.00 -13.38 -5.03
C VAL A 570 -2.34 -14.09 -5.18
N GLN A 571 -2.40 -15.07 -6.06
CA GLN A 571 -3.59 -15.88 -6.32
C GLN A 571 -3.25 -17.35 -6.18
N ARG A 572 -4.13 -18.14 -5.55
CA ARG A 572 -4.05 -19.59 -5.55
C ARG A 572 -4.74 -20.12 -6.79
N LEU A 573 -4.01 -20.85 -7.61
CA LEU A 573 -4.56 -21.48 -8.82
C LEU A 573 -5.27 -22.82 -8.49
N PRO A 574 -6.24 -23.26 -9.32
CA PRO A 574 -6.96 -24.53 -9.11
C PRO A 574 -6.05 -25.76 -9.03
N ASP A 575 -4.92 -25.75 -9.71
CA ASP A 575 -3.91 -26.83 -9.68
C ASP A 575 -2.98 -26.79 -8.46
N GLY A 576 -3.23 -25.85 -7.55
CA GLY A 576 -2.47 -25.71 -6.30
C GLY A 576 -1.20 -24.88 -6.42
N ARG A 577 -0.85 -24.33 -7.59
CA ARG A 577 0.24 -23.35 -7.73
C ARG A 577 -0.16 -21.99 -7.18
N TRP A 578 0.85 -21.16 -6.94
CA TRP A 578 0.69 -19.74 -6.68
C TRP A 578 1.02 -18.94 -7.94
N LEU A 579 0.18 -17.95 -8.23
CA LEU A 579 0.46 -16.86 -9.15
C LEU A 579 0.77 -15.63 -8.31
N ALA A 580 1.94 -15.04 -8.48
CA ALA A 580 2.26 -13.69 -8.01
C ALA A 580 2.01 -12.71 -9.16
N ALA A 581 1.38 -11.59 -8.88
CA ALA A 581 1.13 -10.51 -9.83
C ALA A 581 1.54 -9.17 -9.23
N ALA A 582 2.15 -8.33 -10.03
CA ALA A 582 2.59 -6.99 -9.65
C ALA A 582 2.24 -6.00 -10.75
N GLU A 583 2.35 -4.73 -10.45
CA GLU A 583 2.12 -3.65 -11.40
C GLU A 583 2.99 -3.80 -12.65
N THR A 584 2.42 -3.46 -13.81
CA THR A 584 3.12 -3.58 -15.10
C THR A 584 3.88 -2.31 -15.49
N SER A 585 3.40 -1.14 -15.09
CA SER A 585 3.95 0.15 -15.52
C SER A 585 4.04 1.18 -14.40
N ARG A 586 3.02 1.29 -13.55
CA ARG A 586 2.97 2.30 -12.48
C ARG A 586 4.14 2.12 -11.51
N ARG A 587 4.74 3.23 -11.09
CA ARG A 587 5.97 3.26 -10.28
C ARG A 587 7.12 2.46 -10.90
N GLY A 588 7.22 2.49 -12.23
CA GLY A 588 8.26 1.75 -12.95
C GLY A 588 8.07 0.23 -12.94
N GLY A 589 6.84 -0.25 -12.69
CA GLY A 589 6.51 -1.67 -12.56
C GLY A 589 6.80 -2.26 -11.18
N GLY A 590 6.31 -3.48 -10.96
CA GLY A 590 6.53 -4.27 -9.76
C GLY A 590 7.21 -5.60 -10.06
N SER A 591 7.49 -6.37 -9.00
CA SER A 591 8.20 -7.64 -9.08
C SER A 591 7.42 -8.76 -8.42
N ALA A 592 7.04 -9.74 -9.23
CA ALA A 592 6.40 -10.98 -8.84
C ALA A 592 7.41 -12.12 -8.92
N MET A 593 7.50 -12.93 -7.86
CA MET A 593 8.42 -14.07 -7.79
C MET A 593 7.75 -15.27 -7.13
N VAL A 594 8.20 -16.47 -7.51
CA VAL A 594 7.78 -17.75 -6.90
C VAL A 594 9.00 -18.58 -6.52
N VAL A 595 8.82 -19.47 -5.54
CA VAL A 595 9.93 -20.30 -5.02
C VAL A 595 10.42 -21.26 -6.09
N ASN A 596 9.50 -22.03 -6.71
CA ASN A 596 9.81 -23.05 -7.73
C ASN A 596 8.99 -22.81 -9.00
N PRO A 597 9.48 -22.02 -9.96
CA PRO A 597 8.72 -21.74 -11.20
C PRO A 597 8.56 -22.98 -12.10
N HIS A 598 9.51 -23.93 -12.05
CA HIS A 598 9.52 -25.16 -12.87
C HIS A 598 9.46 -26.45 -12.05
N GLY A 599 9.31 -26.34 -10.72
CA GLY A 599 9.36 -27.48 -9.81
C GLY A 599 8.05 -28.25 -9.72
N ARG A 600 8.16 -29.55 -9.35
CA ARG A 600 7.04 -30.31 -8.81
C ARG A 600 6.64 -29.76 -7.41
N PRO A 601 5.40 -30.02 -6.95
CA PRO A 601 4.93 -29.57 -5.65
C PRO A 601 5.86 -29.84 -4.50
#